data_356881f0c21ee0b88b188064d389a5d3
#
_entry.id   356881f0c21ee0b88b188064d389a5d3
#
_cell.length_a   1.000
_cell.length_b   1.000
_cell.length_c   1.000
_cell.angle_alpha   90.00
_cell.angle_beta   90.00
_cell.angle_gamma   90.00
#
_symmetry.space_group_name_H-M   'P 1'
#
loop_
_entity.id
_entity.type
_entity.pdbx_description
1 polymer ?
#
loop_
_entity_poly.entity_id
_entity_poly.type
_entity_poly.pdbx_seq_one_letter_code
_entity_poly.pdbx_strand_id
1 'polypeptide(L)'
;MIPHAPLNEALELASEWPQLLAQAQLLAHSFALGGHGRRRAGAGDIFWQFRPAQAGDSLRAIDWRRSARADDQFVRENEWQAAQSVQFWVDTSASMHFASEGSSKHFRAAMLALAVGVLLSDAGEKIGSSDGFLPAKTGRAQIPALAQVFSRISDDDFGTPQTDDLKPHSLAVFVSDFFGDFAKLERAVTSAADQQIAGALLMVLDPQEVNFPFAGRTLFESMSGGLRYESQKADGLRAKYRSALQDRQAALASLAQSVGWQFQCHTTDQPAFAGLMWLYQALEYRR
;
A
#
# COMPACT_ATOMS: atom_id res chain seq x y z
N MET A 1 -24.36 31.84 -7.40
CA MET A 1 -23.64 31.66 -6.14
C MET A 1 -22.90 30.33 -6.31
N ILE A 2 -21.62 30.37 -6.60
CA ILE A 2 -20.79 29.19 -6.85
C ILE A 2 -20.45 28.58 -5.49
N PRO A 3 -20.67 27.28 -5.23
CA PRO A 3 -20.34 26.68 -3.95
C PRO A 3 -18.82 26.66 -3.77
N HIS A 4 -18.32 27.34 -2.75
CA HIS A 4 -16.90 27.36 -2.38
C HIS A 4 -16.43 26.12 -1.58
N ALA A 5 -17.25 25.06 -1.51
CA ALA A 5 -16.96 23.85 -0.74
C ALA A 5 -15.70 23.07 -1.21
N PRO A 6 -15.49 22.80 -2.51
CA PRO A 6 -14.37 21.92 -2.90
C PRO A 6 -12.99 22.57 -2.74
N LEU A 7 -12.87 23.89 -2.73
CA LEU A 7 -11.58 24.56 -2.56
C LEU A 7 -11.12 24.55 -1.10
N ASN A 8 -12.06 24.66 -0.14
CA ASN A 8 -11.73 24.62 1.28
C ASN A 8 -11.34 23.19 1.72
N GLU A 9 -12.03 22.16 1.23
CA GLU A 9 -11.65 20.76 1.49
C GLU A 9 -10.27 20.41 0.91
N ALA A 10 -9.99 20.88 -0.31
CA ALA A 10 -8.65 20.71 -0.92
C ALA A 10 -7.55 21.44 -0.13
N LEU A 11 -7.85 22.61 0.43
CA LEU A 11 -6.92 23.37 1.28
C LEU A 11 -6.74 22.71 2.66
N GLU A 12 -7.77 22.14 3.24
CA GLU A 12 -7.70 21.39 4.49
C GLU A 12 -6.87 20.12 4.30
N LEU A 13 -7.13 19.33 3.26
CA LEU A 13 -6.33 18.16 2.91
C LEU A 13 -4.87 18.54 2.61
N ALA A 14 -4.62 19.64 1.92
CA ALA A 14 -3.26 20.12 1.68
C ALA A 14 -2.54 20.52 2.98
N SER A 15 -3.27 20.94 4.01
CA SER A 15 -2.70 21.26 5.33
C SER A 15 -2.33 20.02 6.15
N GLU A 16 -2.96 18.87 5.89
CA GLU A 16 -2.66 17.60 6.56
C GLU A 16 -1.40 16.90 6.02
N TRP A 17 -0.91 17.31 4.87
CA TRP A 17 0.20 16.68 4.15
C TRP A 17 1.51 16.56 4.92
N PRO A 18 2.04 17.64 5.55
CA PRO A 18 3.25 17.56 6.33
C PRO A 18 3.08 16.61 7.51
N GLN A 19 1.87 16.60 8.08
CA GLN A 19 1.55 15.72 9.20
C GLN A 19 1.48 14.25 8.78
N LEU A 20 0.86 13.96 7.62
CA LEU A 20 0.78 12.63 7.05
C LEU A 20 2.18 12.05 6.79
N LEU A 21 3.05 12.82 6.11
CA LEU A 21 4.43 12.42 5.84
C LEU A 21 5.22 12.18 7.13
N ALA A 22 5.09 13.09 8.10
CA ALA A 22 5.78 12.95 9.38
C ALA A 22 5.32 11.70 10.15
N GLN A 23 4.02 11.43 10.17
CA GLN A 23 3.46 10.22 10.81
C GLN A 23 3.89 8.94 10.09
N ALA A 24 3.89 8.92 8.76
CA ALA A 24 4.35 7.78 7.97
C ALA A 24 5.83 7.48 8.22
N GLN A 25 6.68 8.51 8.24
CA GLN A 25 8.10 8.37 8.55
C GLN A 25 8.35 7.90 9.98
N LEU A 26 7.61 8.45 10.95
CA LEU A 26 7.71 8.03 12.35
C LEU A 26 7.30 6.56 12.52
N LEU A 27 6.21 6.15 11.85
CA LEU A 27 5.73 4.77 11.86
C LEU A 27 6.76 3.82 11.24
N ALA A 28 7.33 4.17 10.08
CA ALA A 28 8.37 3.39 9.45
C ALA A 28 9.63 3.27 10.33
N HIS A 29 10.03 4.36 10.99
CA HIS A 29 11.17 4.36 11.91
C HIS A 29 10.94 3.49 13.13
N SER A 30 9.74 3.52 13.71
CA SER A 30 9.38 2.67 14.85
C SER A 30 9.41 1.19 14.49
N PHE A 31 9.01 0.85 13.25
CA PHE A 31 9.12 -0.50 12.71
C PHE A 31 10.58 -0.94 12.59
N ALA A 32 11.43 -0.11 12.01
CA ALA A 32 12.86 -0.40 11.84
C ALA A 32 13.60 -0.59 13.17
N LEU A 33 13.22 0.15 14.22
CA LEU A 33 13.79 0.03 15.56
C LEU A 33 13.27 -1.19 16.33
N GLY A 34 12.00 -1.59 16.10
CA GLY A 34 11.39 -2.76 16.75
C GLY A 34 11.78 -4.10 16.12
N GLY A 35 12.26 -4.09 14.89
CA GLY A 35 12.72 -5.25 14.17
C GLY A 35 14.13 -5.65 14.58
N HIS A 36 14.26 -6.44 15.64
CA HIS A 36 15.56 -7.00 16.04
C HIS A 36 16.12 -7.88 14.92
N GLY A 37 17.16 -7.41 14.23
CA GLY A 37 18.22 -8.24 13.71
C GLY A 37 18.19 -8.69 12.27
N ARG A 38 17.43 -8.09 11.36
CA ARG A 38 17.66 -8.28 9.93
C ARG A 38 18.04 -6.96 9.24
N ARG A 39 19.28 -6.54 9.46
CA ARG A 39 19.97 -5.62 8.58
C ARG A 39 20.12 -6.33 7.23
N ARG A 40 19.21 -6.12 6.30
CA ARG A 40 19.51 -6.35 4.89
C ARG A 40 20.15 -5.07 4.38
N ALA A 41 21.45 -5.15 4.10
CA ALA A 41 22.16 -4.12 3.38
C ALA A 41 21.47 -3.89 2.02
N GLY A 42 21.36 -2.63 1.60
CA GLY A 42 20.73 -2.24 0.35
C GLY A 42 21.40 -2.84 -0.87
N ALA A 43 20.72 -2.71 -2.00
CA ALA A 43 21.06 -3.21 -3.33
C ALA A 43 22.56 -3.14 -3.65
N GLY A 44 23.12 -4.28 -3.97
CA GLY A 44 24.43 -4.37 -4.62
C GLY A 44 25.65 -4.60 -3.73
N ASP A 45 25.52 -4.58 -2.39
CA ASP A 45 26.67 -4.73 -1.48
C ASP A 45 26.70 -6.06 -0.70
N ILE A 46 25.74 -6.96 -0.93
CA ILE A 46 25.74 -8.25 -0.25
C ILE A 46 26.79 -9.13 -0.88
N PHE A 47 27.81 -9.47 -0.09
CA PHE A 47 28.80 -10.45 -0.46
C PHE A 47 28.12 -11.81 -0.71
N TRP A 48 28.22 -12.33 -1.93
CA TRP A 48 27.75 -13.66 -2.28
C TRP A 48 28.83 -14.70 -2.07
N GLN A 49 29.92 -14.58 -2.83
CA GLN A 49 31.03 -15.50 -2.77
C GLN A 49 32.33 -14.90 -3.31
N PHE A 50 33.43 -15.59 -3.06
CA PHE A 50 34.66 -15.36 -3.78
C PHE A 50 34.78 -16.41 -4.91
N ARG A 51 35.09 -15.95 -6.12
CA ARG A 51 35.47 -16.83 -7.20
C ARG A 51 36.90 -16.52 -7.66
N PRO A 52 37.61 -17.51 -8.28
CA PRO A 52 38.87 -17.22 -8.93
C PRO A 52 38.71 -16.15 -10.02
N ALA A 53 39.68 -15.24 -10.13
CA ALA A 53 39.69 -14.21 -11.16
C ALA A 53 39.82 -14.85 -12.55
N GLN A 54 39.07 -14.32 -13.51
CA GLN A 54 39.09 -14.76 -14.91
C GLN A 54 39.64 -13.65 -15.81
N ALA A 55 40.10 -14.01 -17.00
CA ALA A 55 40.56 -13.06 -18.01
C ALA A 55 39.37 -12.13 -18.39
N GLY A 56 39.53 -10.83 -18.14
CA GLY A 56 38.48 -9.82 -18.35
C GLY A 56 37.92 -9.18 -17.07
N ASP A 57 38.26 -9.72 -15.90
CA ASP A 57 37.87 -9.13 -14.64
C ASP A 57 38.63 -7.79 -14.41
N SER A 58 37.90 -6.81 -13.89
CA SER A 58 38.52 -5.53 -13.51
C SER A 58 39.44 -5.71 -12.30
N LEU A 59 40.63 -5.13 -12.34
CA LEU A 59 41.57 -5.10 -11.20
C LEU A 59 40.94 -4.52 -9.90
N ARG A 60 39.90 -3.68 -10.05
CA ARG A 60 39.15 -3.11 -8.92
C ARG A 60 38.22 -4.11 -8.23
N ALA A 61 37.84 -5.18 -8.92
CA ALA A 61 36.99 -6.25 -8.38
C ALA A 61 37.79 -7.29 -7.60
N ILE A 62 39.12 -7.30 -7.70
CA ILE A 62 40.00 -8.26 -7.01
C ILE A 62 40.06 -7.89 -5.52
N ASP A 63 39.76 -8.86 -4.66
CA ASP A 63 40.02 -8.77 -3.23
C ASP A 63 41.50 -9.11 -2.94
N TRP A 64 42.31 -8.08 -2.94
CA TRP A 64 43.75 -8.20 -2.71
C TRP A 64 44.11 -8.80 -1.34
N ARG A 65 43.24 -8.58 -0.34
CA ARG A 65 43.49 -9.09 1.02
C ARG A 65 43.35 -10.62 1.09
N ARG A 66 42.37 -11.16 0.37
CA ARG A 66 42.18 -12.61 0.26
C ARG A 66 43.18 -13.22 -0.68
N SER A 67 43.42 -12.63 -1.82
CA SER A 67 44.38 -13.10 -2.81
C SER A 67 45.84 -13.18 -2.28
N ALA A 68 46.21 -12.29 -1.37
CA ALA A 68 47.51 -12.31 -0.71
C ALA A 68 47.73 -13.51 0.22
N ARG A 69 46.71 -14.32 0.48
CA ARG A 69 46.77 -15.51 1.35
C ARG A 69 46.58 -16.80 0.57
N ALA A 70 46.53 -16.73 -0.73
CA ALA A 70 46.33 -17.86 -1.63
C ALA A 70 47.17 -17.68 -2.90
N ASP A 71 47.40 -18.75 -3.63
CA ASP A 71 48.16 -18.69 -4.90
C ASP A 71 47.33 -18.15 -6.06
N ASP A 72 45.99 -18.06 -5.88
CA ASP A 72 45.05 -17.55 -6.88
C ASP A 72 44.52 -16.18 -6.52
N GLN A 73 44.21 -15.40 -7.56
CA GLN A 73 43.51 -14.13 -7.38
C GLN A 73 42.00 -14.37 -7.25
N PHE A 74 41.36 -13.71 -6.27
CA PHE A 74 39.92 -13.84 -6.01
C PHE A 74 39.21 -12.54 -6.29
N VAL A 75 38.09 -12.64 -7.02
CA VAL A 75 37.11 -11.57 -7.24
C VAL A 75 35.98 -11.73 -6.24
N ARG A 76 35.58 -10.63 -5.65
CA ARG A 76 34.41 -10.56 -4.82
C ARG A 76 33.17 -10.48 -5.70
N GLU A 77 32.36 -11.51 -5.72
CA GLU A 77 31.04 -11.48 -6.33
C GLU A 77 30.02 -10.97 -5.32
N ASN A 78 29.28 -9.96 -5.72
CA ASN A 78 28.13 -9.48 -4.99
C ASN A 78 26.87 -10.06 -5.62
N GLU A 79 25.90 -10.44 -4.81
CA GLU A 79 24.60 -10.85 -5.31
C GLU A 79 23.89 -9.63 -5.94
N TRP A 80 23.66 -9.70 -7.23
CA TRP A 80 22.90 -8.65 -7.91
C TRP A 80 21.41 -8.90 -7.70
N GLN A 81 20.86 -8.35 -6.64
CA GLN A 81 19.40 -8.29 -6.48
C GLN A 81 18.89 -7.14 -7.35
N ALA A 82 18.18 -7.47 -8.40
CA ALA A 82 17.46 -6.48 -9.19
C ALA A 82 16.41 -5.83 -8.29
N ALA A 83 16.48 -4.49 -8.13
CA ALA A 83 15.48 -3.75 -7.34
C ALA A 83 14.08 -4.04 -7.87
N GLN A 84 13.20 -4.54 -7.00
CA GLN A 84 11.81 -4.80 -7.33
C GLN A 84 11.04 -3.50 -7.51
N SER A 85 10.00 -3.55 -8.30
CA SER A 85 9.08 -2.44 -8.51
C SER A 85 7.81 -2.67 -7.71
N VAL A 86 7.47 -1.77 -6.81
CA VAL A 86 6.25 -1.81 -6.01
C VAL A 86 5.39 -0.61 -6.37
N GLN A 87 4.16 -0.88 -6.80
CA GLN A 87 3.22 0.15 -7.24
C GLN A 87 2.02 0.18 -6.30
N PHE A 88 1.71 1.39 -5.83
CA PHE A 88 0.65 1.63 -4.87
C PHE A 88 -0.57 2.23 -5.53
N TRP A 89 -1.74 1.78 -5.12
CA TRP A 89 -3.00 2.46 -5.31
C TRP A 89 -3.64 2.64 -3.93
N VAL A 90 -3.93 3.88 -3.60
CA VAL A 90 -4.73 4.27 -2.44
C VAL A 90 -5.99 4.91 -2.98
N ASP A 91 -7.13 4.38 -2.57
CA ASP A 91 -8.42 4.90 -2.96
C ASP A 91 -8.63 6.31 -2.40
N THR A 92 -8.89 7.25 -3.31
CA THR A 92 -9.12 8.67 -3.00
C THR A 92 -10.57 9.08 -3.19
N SER A 93 -11.48 8.11 -3.32
CA SER A 93 -12.91 8.34 -3.50
C SER A 93 -13.58 8.90 -2.23
N ALA A 94 -14.77 9.45 -2.41
CA ALA A 94 -15.52 10.10 -1.34
C ALA A 94 -15.76 9.17 -0.14
N SER A 95 -16.03 7.86 -0.34
CA SER A 95 -16.26 6.91 0.75
C SER A 95 -15.07 6.81 1.72
N MET A 96 -13.84 7.00 1.22
CA MET A 96 -12.63 6.91 2.03
C MET A 96 -12.42 8.09 2.99
N HIS A 97 -13.14 9.21 2.79
CA HIS A 97 -13.07 10.36 3.67
C HIS A 97 -13.96 10.22 4.92
N PHE A 98 -14.74 9.14 5.02
CA PHE A 98 -15.53 8.85 6.20
C PHE A 98 -14.64 8.60 7.43
N ALA A 99 -15.02 9.24 8.55
CA ALA A 99 -14.45 9.06 9.88
C ALA A 99 -15.53 9.19 10.93
N SER A 100 -15.71 8.18 11.76
CA SER A 100 -16.57 8.26 12.94
C SER A 100 -15.82 8.85 14.13
N GLU A 101 -14.55 8.53 14.25
CA GLU A 101 -13.64 9.04 15.28
C GLU A 101 -12.21 9.11 14.74
N GLY A 102 -11.49 10.17 15.08
CA GLY A 102 -10.06 10.31 14.76
C GLY A 102 -9.80 10.52 13.27
N SER A 103 -8.92 9.71 12.69
CA SER A 103 -8.49 9.85 11.30
C SER A 103 -9.43 9.16 10.32
N SER A 104 -9.63 9.77 9.14
CA SER A 104 -10.39 9.14 8.05
C SER A 104 -9.73 7.85 7.55
N LYS A 105 -10.53 7.01 6.87
CA LYS A 105 -10.03 5.80 6.20
C LYS A 105 -8.92 6.16 5.21
N HIS A 106 -9.12 7.24 4.43
CA HIS A 106 -8.14 7.74 3.47
C HIS A 106 -6.81 8.11 4.15
N PHE A 107 -6.85 8.90 5.23
CA PHE A 107 -5.63 9.28 5.96
C PHE A 107 -4.88 8.03 6.47
N ARG A 108 -5.60 7.07 7.05
CA ARG A 108 -5.02 5.81 7.53
C ARG A 108 -4.41 4.99 6.39
N ALA A 109 -5.12 4.86 5.27
CA ALA A 109 -4.67 4.14 4.07
C ALA A 109 -3.39 4.77 3.48
N ALA A 110 -3.40 6.09 3.26
CA ALA A 110 -2.26 6.84 2.75
C ALA A 110 -1.04 6.75 3.68
N MET A 111 -1.25 6.89 5.00
CA MET A 111 -0.19 6.77 5.99
C MET A 111 0.48 5.40 5.96
N LEU A 112 -0.31 4.32 5.90
CA LEU A 112 0.23 2.95 5.84
C LEU A 112 0.99 2.69 4.54
N ALA A 113 0.43 3.09 3.39
CA ALA A 113 1.07 2.96 2.10
C ALA A 113 2.40 3.75 2.02
N LEU A 114 2.42 4.99 2.52
CA LEU A 114 3.64 5.81 2.58
C LEU A 114 4.68 5.22 3.53
N ALA A 115 4.26 4.71 4.70
CA ALA A 115 5.19 4.08 5.64
C ALA A 115 5.88 2.85 5.04
N VAL A 116 5.13 1.98 4.36
CA VAL A 116 5.71 0.87 3.58
C VAL A 116 6.62 1.40 2.48
N GLY A 117 6.19 2.45 1.76
CA GLY A 117 7.00 3.10 0.72
C GLY A 117 8.35 3.59 1.25
N VAL A 118 8.39 4.18 2.45
CA VAL A 118 9.64 4.59 3.11
C VAL A 118 10.55 3.39 3.36
N LEU A 119 10.01 2.29 3.94
CA LEU A 119 10.80 1.07 4.21
C LEU A 119 11.36 0.46 2.92
N LEU A 120 10.55 0.39 1.86
CA LEU A 120 10.97 -0.14 0.56
C LEU A 120 12.01 0.77 -0.12
N SER A 121 11.81 2.09 -0.06
CA SER A 121 12.78 3.06 -0.59
C SER A 121 14.13 2.98 0.12
N ASP A 122 14.12 2.79 1.44
CA ASP A 122 15.34 2.60 2.24
C ASP A 122 16.03 1.26 1.97
N ALA A 123 15.25 0.25 1.53
CA ALA A 123 15.76 -1.02 1.04
C ALA A 123 16.25 -0.97 -0.42
N GLY A 124 16.15 0.20 -1.10
CA GLY A 124 16.59 0.39 -2.47
C GLY A 124 15.60 -0.06 -3.55
N GLU A 125 14.36 -0.39 -3.17
CA GLU A 125 13.32 -0.79 -4.11
C GLU A 125 12.77 0.41 -4.90
N LYS A 126 12.16 0.11 -6.06
CA LYS A 126 11.47 1.10 -6.88
C LYS A 126 10.03 1.24 -6.39
N ILE A 127 9.59 2.44 -6.10
CA ILE A 127 8.22 2.73 -5.69
C ILE A 127 7.56 3.72 -6.66
N GLY A 128 6.27 3.52 -6.91
CA GLY A 128 5.46 4.36 -7.77
C GLY A 128 3.96 4.14 -7.55
N SER A 129 3.12 4.74 -8.39
CA SER A 129 1.67 4.54 -8.37
C SER A 129 1.21 3.66 -9.53
N SER A 130 0.12 2.91 -9.34
CA SER A 130 -0.41 1.98 -10.36
C SER A 130 -1.23 2.69 -11.45
N ASP A 131 -1.62 3.93 -11.22
CA ASP A 131 -2.38 4.77 -12.13
C ASP A 131 -1.51 5.52 -13.16
N GLY A 132 -0.19 5.27 -13.19
CA GLY A 132 0.76 5.89 -14.11
C GLY A 132 1.17 7.32 -13.75
N PHE A 133 0.55 7.97 -12.77
CA PHE A 133 0.91 9.34 -12.40
C PHE A 133 2.32 9.45 -11.82
N LEU A 134 2.79 8.40 -11.16
CA LEU A 134 4.15 8.34 -10.62
C LEU A 134 4.84 7.04 -11.06
N PRO A 135 5.68 7.09 -12.11
CA PRO A 135 6.48 5.93 -12.52
C PRO A 135 7.38 5.42 -11.40
N ALA A 136 7.47 4.09 -11.26
CA ALA A 136 8.27 3.47 -10.21
C ALA A 136 9.78 3.73 -10.41
N LYS A 137 10.39 4.38 -9.43
CA LYS A 137 11.82 4.71 -9.38
C LYS A 137 12.38 4.50 -7.97
N THR A 138 13.69 4.36 -7.87
CA THR A 138 14.42 4.32 -6.59
C THR A 138 14.60 5.72 -6.03
N GLY A 139 14.75 5.78 -4.71
CA GLY A 139 15.15 7.00 -4.00
C GLY A 139 14.04 7.70 -3.25
N ARG A 140 14.42 8.37 -2.16
CA ARG A 140 13.49 9.02 -1.21
C ARG A 140 12.64 10.15 -1.80
N ALA A 141 13.04 10.72 -2.95
CA ALA A 141 12.23 11.73 -3.65
C ALA A 141 10.87 11.19 -4.12
N GLN A 142 10.72 9.85 -4.24
CA GLN A 142 9.45 9.23 -4.59
C GLN A 142 8.41 9.34 -3.46
N ILE A 143 8.82 9.42 -2.20
CA ILE A 143 7.88 9.47 -1.06
C ILE A 143 6.99 10.72 -1.09
N PRO A 144 7.53 11.97 -1.15
CA PRO A 144 6.67 13.14 -1.28
C PRO A 144 5.87 13.17 -2.58
N ALA A 145 6.41 12.64 -3.69
CA ALA A 145 5.69 12.54 -4.95
C ALA A 145 4.51 11.53 -4.85
N LEU A 146 4.71 10.38 -4.20
CA LEU A 146 3.67 9.39 -3.96
C LEU A 146 2.58 9.96 -3.06
N ALA A 147 2.99 10.67 -2.01
CA ALA A 147 2.08 11.37 -1.16
C ALA A 147 1.22 12.35 -1.99
N GLN A 148 1.77 13.15 -2.94
CA GLN A 148 0.99 14.01 -3.86
C GLN A 148 -0.01 13.26 -4.72
N VAL A 149 0.29 12.05 -5.12
CA VAL A 149 -0.69 11.19 -5.83
C VAL A 149 -1.86 10.85 -4.92
N PHE A 150 -1.59 10.47 -3.68
CA PHE A 150 -2.63 10.10 -2.72
C PHE A 150 -3.49 11.27 -2.23
N SER A 151 -3.06 12.52 -2.37
CA SER A 151 -3.88 13.70 -2.01
C SER A 151 -4.87 14.12 -3.08
N ARG A 152 -4.86 13.46 -4.22
CA ARG A 152 -5.87 13.75 -5.24
C ARG A 152 -7.24 13.32 -4.71
N ILE A 153 -8.24 14.14 -4.98
CA ILE A 153 -9.63 13.84 -4.62
C ILE A 153 -10.32 13.32 -5.88
N SER A 154 -11.03 12.21 -5.75
CA SER A 154 -11.96 11.74 -6.77
C SER A 154 -13.38 12.11 -6.36
N ASP A 155 -14.18 12.56 -7.33
CA ASP A 155 -15.61 12.84 -7.15
C ASP A 155 -16.46 11.55 -7.12
N ASP A 156 -15.85 10.40 -7.39
CA ASP A 156 -16.54 9.10 -7.34
C ASP A 156 -16.87 8.73 -5.88
N ASP A 157 -18.02 8.08 -5.68
CA ASP A 157 -18.37 7.52 -4.36
C ASP A 157 -17.40 6.43 -3.92
N PHE A 158 -17.01 5.56 -4.86
CA PHE A 158 -16.12 4.40 -4.61
C PHE A 158 -15.06 4.29 -5.72
N GLY A 159 -13.83 4.09 -5.31
CA GLY A 159 -12.70 3.93 -6.24
C GLY A 159 -12.60 2.53 -6.86
N THR A 160 -11.93 2.49 -8.00
CA THR A 160 -11.55 1.24 -8.67
C THR A 160 -10.08 1.32 -9.05
N PRO A 161 -9.23 0.34 -8.69
CA PRO A 161 -7.83 0.38 -9.02
C PRO A 161 -7.61 0.34 -10.54
N GLN A 162 -6.73 1.20 -11.04
CA GLN A 162 -6.25 1.19 -12.41
C GLN A 162 -4.98 0.35 -12.50
N THR A 163 -4.90 -0.52 -13.49
CA THR A 163 -3.82 -1.51 -13.62
C THR A 163 -3.11 -1.45 -14.96
N ASP A 164 -3.51 -0.54 -15.86
CA ASP A 164 -2.99 -0.46 -17.23
C ASP A 164 -1.50 -0.08 -17.28
N ASP A 165 -1.01 0.65 -16.28
CA ASP A 165 0.38 1.08 -16.16
C ASP A 165 1.24 0.18 -15.26
N LEU A 166 0.68 -0.90 -14.74
CA LEU A 166 1.43 -1.88 -13.98
C LEU A 166 2.43 -2.62 -14.89
N LYS A 167 3.65 -2.79 -14.41
CA LYS A 167 4.67 -3.52 -15.16
C LYS A 167 4.66 -5.00 -14.80
N PRO A 168 4.79 -5.91 -15.77
CA PRO A 168 4.94 -7.34 -15.48
C PRO A 168 6.03 -7.61 -14.44
N HIS A 169 5.81 -8.62 -13.61
CA HIS A 169 6.71 -9.04 -12.52
C HIS A 169 6.94 -7.97 -11.43
N SER A 170 6.09 -6.94 -11.34
CA SER A 170 6.10 -5.99 -10.23
C SER A 170 5.24 -6.49 -9.06
N LEU A 171 5.26 -5.74 -7.96
CA LEU A 171 4.34 -5.91 -6.83
C LEU A 171 3.32 -4.78 -6.83
N ALA A 172 2.08 -5.08 -6.46
CA ALA A 172 1.02 -4.09 -6.33
C ALA A 172 0.44 -4.09 -4.90
N VAL A 173 0.15 -2.91 -4.36
CA VAL A 173 -0.51 -2.72 -3.07
C VAL A 173 -1.74 -1.86 -3.31
N PHE A 174 -2.92 -2.45 -3.10
CA PHE A 174 -4.19 -1.75 -3.23
C PHE A 174 -4.81 -1.55 -1.85
N VAL A 175 -5.13 -0.30 -1.53
CA VAL A 175 -5.68 0.08 -0.23
C VAL A 175 -6.98 0.86 -0.44
N SER A 176 -8.09 0.32 0.03
CA SER A 176 -9.44 0.88 -0.12
C SER A 176 -10.38 0.28 0.94
N ASP A 177 -11.59 0.79 1.05
CA ASP A 177 -12.69 0.08 1.71
C ASP A 177 -13.30 -1.04 0.83
N PHE A 178 -12.99 -1.02 -0.46
CA PHE A 178 -13.49 -1.96 -1.45
C PHE A 178 -15.01 -2.13 -1.45
N PHE A 179 -15.79 -1.08 -1.15
CA PHE A 179 -17.26 -1.12 -1.19
C PHE A 179 -17.83 -0.91 -2.59
N GLY A 180 -17.00 -0.51 -3.55
CA GLY A 180 -17.38 -0.31 -4.93
C GLY A 180 -17.79 -1.60 -5.67
N ASP A 181 -17.86 -1.51 -6.99
CA ASP A 181 -18.24 -2.62 -7.88
C ASP A 181 -17.19 -3.75 -7.81
N PHE A 182 -17.60 -4.90 -7.26
CA PHE A 182 -16.74 -6.06 -7.09
C PHE A 182 -16.24 -6.60 -8.43
N ALA A 183 -17.07 -6.60 -9.48
CA ALA A 183 -16.67 -7.12 -10.76
C ALA A 183 -15.59 -6.26 -11.44
N LYS A 184 -15.56 -4.95 -11.18
CA LYS A 184 -14.48 -4.09 -11.64
C LYS A 184 -13.17 -4.38 -10.91
N LEU A 185 -13.23 -4.53 -9.59
CA LEU A 185 -12.07 -4.91 -8.78
C LEU A 185 -11.52 -6.29 -9.19
N GLU A 186 -12.39 -7.28 -9.34
CA GLU A 186 -12.02 -8.64 -9.77
C GLU A 186 -11.29 -8.61 -11.10
N ARG A 187 -11.81 -7.88 -12.08
CA ARG A 187 -11.13 -7.71 -13.39
C ARG A 187 -9.76 -7.05 -13.25
N ALA A 188 -9.64 -6.00 -12.44
CA ALA A 188 -8.39 -5.31 -12.23
C ALA A 188 -7.33 -6.23 -11.59
N VAL A 189 -7.70 -6.96 -10.55
CA VAL A 189 -6.82 -7.90 -9.84
C VAL A 189 -6.43 -9.08 -10.73
N THR A 190 -7.38 -9.67 -11.45
CA THR A 190 -7.12 -10.79 -12.37
C THR A 190 -6.21 -10.36 -13.53
N SER A 191 -6.49 -9.19 -14.13
CA SER A 191 -5.63 -8.63 -15.20
C SER A 191 -4.19 -8.37 -14.72
N ALA A 192 -4.01 -7.92 -13.49
CA ALA A 192 -2.69 -7.76 -12.90
C ALA A 192 -2.00 -9.12 -12.69
N ALA A 193 -2.72 -10.11 -12.18
CA ALA A 193 -2.19 -11.45 -11.96
C ALA A 193 -1.79 -12.16 -13.26
N ASP A 194 -2.55 -11.98 -14.35
CA ASP A 194 -2.23 -12.50 -15.68
C ASP A 194 -0.89 -11.94 -16.21
N GLN A 195 -0.51 -10.74 -15.77
CA GLN A 195 0.80 -10.12 -16.03
C GLN A 195 1.89 -10.55 -15.03
N GLN A 196 1.64 -11.57 -14.23
CA GLN A 196 2.54 -12.06 -13.18
C GLN A 196 2.87 -10.99 -12.12
N ILE A 197 1.91 -10.12 -11.84
CA ILE A 197 2.00 -9.14 -10.78
C ILE A 197 1.43 -9.77 -9.51
N ALA A 198 2.26 -9.92 -8.49
CA ALA A 198 1.83 -10.32 -7.16
C ALA A 198 1.44 -9.08 -6.34
N GLY A 199 0.66 -9.26 -5.27
CA GLY A 199 0.25 -8.08 -4.53
C GLY A 199 -0.48 -8.36 -3.22
N ALA A 200 -0.97 -7.25 -2.65
CA ALA A 200 -1.74 -7.23 -1.42
C ALA A 200 -2.96 -6.30 -1.54
N LEU A 201 -4.07 -6.75 -1.01
CA LEU A 201 -5.29 -5.98 -0.82
C LEU A 201 -5.42 -5.66 0.68
N LEU A 202 -5.37 -4.40 1.05
CA LEU A 202 -5.65 -3.95 2.41
C LEU A 202 -6.99 -3.22 2.45
N MET A 203 -7.99 -3.86 3.06
CA MET A 203 -9.28 -3.24 3.30
C MET A 203 -9.19 -2.36 4.55
N VAL A 204 -9.51 -1.07 4.43
CA VAL A 204 -9.51 -0.13 5.56
C VAL A 204 -10.94 0.29 5.86
N LEU A 205 -11.40 0.03 7.08
CA LEU A 205 -12.75 0.29 7.54
C LEU A 205 -12.75 1.23 8.76
N ASP A 206 -13.85 1.95 8.90
CA ASP A 206 -14.15 2.69 10.12
C ASP A 206 -14.80 1.77 11.17
N PRO A 207 -14.57 1.98 12.49
CA PRO A 207 -15.20 1.18 13.54
C PRO A 207 -16.73 1.16 13.47
N GLN A 208 -17.38 2.25 13.06
CA GLN A 208 -18.85 2.26 12.91
C GLN A 208 -19.32 1.45 11.71
N GLU A 209 -18.53 1.34 10.65
CA GLU A 209 -18.83 0.45 9.53
C GLU A 209 -18.77 -1.02 9.95
N VAL A 210 -17.85 -1.38 10.84
CA VAL A 210 -17.77 -2.76 11.36
C VAL A 210 -18.84 -3.06 12.38
N ASN A 211 -19.05 -2.14 13.33
CA ASN A 211 -19.93 -2.36 14.46
C ASN A 211 -21.41 -2.09 14.17
N PHE A 212 -21.72 -1.23 13.18
CA PHE A 212 -23.06 -0.76 12.84
C PHE A 212 -23.86 -0.36 14.10
N PRO A 213 -23.49 0.72 14.80
CA PRO A 213 -24.08 1.10 16.08
C PRO A 213 -25.45 1.77 15.95
N PHE A 214 -25.93 1.95 14.72
CA PHE A 214 -27.12 2.73 14.40
C PHE A 214 -28.39 2.03 14.88
N ALA A 215 -29.33 2.84 15.42
CA ALA A 215 -30.62 2.38 15.93
C ALA A 215 -31.71 3.42 15.67
N GLY A 216 -32.99 2.98 15.63
CA GLY A 216 -34.12 3.87 15.39
C GLY A 216 -34.14 4.46 13.98
N ARG A 217 -34.76 5.65 13.85
CA ARG A 217 -34.84 6.35 12.57
C ARG A 217 -33.49 6.93 12.20
N THR A 218 -32.90 6.48 11.12
CA THR A 218 -31.56 6.86 10.66
C THR A 218 -31.57 7.12 9.17
N LEU A 219 -30.98 8.24 8.75
CA LEU A 219 -30.69 8.57 7.35
C LEU A 219 -29.24 8.18 7.07
N PHE A 220 -29.05 7.28 6.12
CA PHE A 220 -27.76 6.93 5.57
C PHE A 220 -27.55 7.70 4.27
N GLU A 221 -26.42 8.35 4.13
CA GLU A 221 -26.07 9.14 2.96
C GLU A 221 -24.66 8.80 2.53
N SER A 222 -24.42 8.64 1.20
CA SER A 222 -23.06 8.47 0.71
C SER A 222 -22.28 9.78 0.88
N MET A 223 -20.96 9.70 1.00
CA MET A 223 -20.10 10.88 1.22
C MET A 223 -20.17 11.89 0.06
N SER A 224 -20.44 11.44 -1.18
CA SER A 224 -20.72 12.32 -2.32
C SER A 224 -22.15 12.94 -2.28
N GLY A 225 -23.02 12.42 -1.42
CA GLY A 225 -24.43 12.81 -1.35
C GLY A 225 -25.31 12.20 -2.45
N GLY A 226 -24.75 11.37 -3.33
CA GLY A 226 -25.47 10.77 -4.46
C GLY A 226 -26.46 9.68 -4.07
N LEU A 227 -26.21 8.97 -2.96
CA LEU A 227 -27.05 7.88 -2.45
C LEU A 227 -27.64 8.27 -1.09
N ARG A 228 -28.95 8.09 -0.96
CA ARG A 228 -29.66 8.34 0.30
C ARG A 228 -30.60 7.19 0.61
N TYR A 229 -30.53 6.68 1.83
CA TYR A 229 -31.42 5.65 2.32
C TYR A 229 -31.89 5.96 3.74
N GLU A 230 -33.19 6.10 3.93
CA GLU A 230 -33.78 6.33 5.24
C GLU A 230 -34.37 5.03 5.79
N SER A 231 -33.95 4.65 6.99
CA SER A 231 -34.51 3.53 7.73
C SER A 231 -35.29 4.02 8.94
N GLN A 232 -36.49 3.51 9.15
CA GLN A 232 -37.29 3.76 10.35
C GLN A 232 -36.76 2.96 11.58
N LYS A 233 -36.04 1.84 11.33
CA LYS A 233 -35.48 0.95 12.34
C LYS A 233 -34.12 0.45 11.88
N ALA A 234 -33.08 1.25 12.07
CA ALA A 234 -31.71 0.89 11.64
C ALA A 234 -31.18 -0.36 12.36
N ASP A 235 -31.56 -0.58 13.62
CA ASP A 235 -31.23 -1.79 14.37
C ASP A 235 -31.67 -3.08 13.66
N GLY A 236 -32.79 -3.06 12.95
CA GLY A 236 -33.26 -4.19 12.13
C GLY A 236 -32.38 -4.50 10.92
N LEU A 237 -31.57 -3.55 10.47
CA LEU A 237 -30.65 -3.73 9.35
C LEU A 237 -29.31 -4.33 9.78
N ARG A 238 -28.95 -4.28 11.07
CA ARG A 238 -27.61 -4.65 11.58
C ARG A 238 -27.18 -6.06 11.17
N ALA A 239 -28.07 -7.04 11.33
CA ALA A 239 -27.73 -8.43 11.00
C ALA A 239 -27.46 -8.59 9.50
N LYS A 240 -28.32 -8.00 8.65
CA LYS A 240 -28.18 -8.04 7.20
C LYS A 240 -26.91 -7.32 6.73
N TYR A 241 -26.62 -6.16 7.31
CA TYR A 241 -25.41 -5.38 6.98
C TYR A 241 -24.15 -6.16 7.35
N ARG A 242 -24.09 -6.71 8.58
CA ARG A 242 -22.92 -7.48 9.02
C ARG A 242 -22.71 -8.74 8.17
N SER A 243 -23.78 -9.42 7.77
CA SER A 243 -23.68 -10.54 6.84
C SER A 243 -23.09 -10.07 5.50
N ALA A 244 -23.61 -8.99 4.91
CA ALA A 244 -23.13 -8.46 3.65
C ALA A 244 -21.64 -8.01 3.73
N LEU A 245 -21.21 -7.43 4.86
CA LEU A 245 -19.82 -7.08 5.09
C LEU A 245 -18.92 -8.32 5.18
N GLN A 246 -19.36 -9.35 5.91
CA GLN A 246 -18.64 -10.63 5.99
C GLN A 246 -18.54 -11.32 4.62
N ASP A 247 -19.62 -11.32 3.85
CA ASP A 247 -19.64 -11.87 2.49
C ASP A 247 -18.66 -11.11 1.58
N ARG A 248 -18.61 -9.77 1.70
CA ARG A 248 -17.64 -8.95 0.95
C ARG A 248 -16.21 -9.28 1.35
N GLN A 249 -15.90 -9.39 2.63
CA GLN A 249 -14.56 -9.74 3.13
C GLN A 249 -14.16 -11.15 2.66
N ALA A 250 -15.08 -12.11 2.72
CA ALA A 250 -14.85 -13.47 2.23
C ALA A 250 -14.58 -13.50 0.71
N ALA A 251 -15.35 -12.72 -0.07
CA ALA A 251 -15.15 -12.60 -1.51
C ALA A 251 -13.77 -12.00 -1.85
N LEU A 252 -13.33 -10.95 -1.12
CA LEU A 252 -12.01 -10.34 -1.29
C LEU A 252 -10.88 -11.32 -0.93
N ALA A 253 -11.04 -12.06 0.17
CA ALA A 253 -10.07 -13.08 0.58
C ALA A 253 -9.95 -14.21 -0.47
N SER A 254 -11.09 -14.68 -0.98
CA SER A 254 -11.15 -15.70 -2.02
C SER A 254 -10.52 -15.20 -3.33
N LEU A 255 -10.82 -13.98 -3.75
CA LEU A 255 -10.22 -13.37 -4.94
C LEU A 255 -8.70 -13.27 -4.78
N ALA A 256 -8.21 -12.72 -3.68
CA ALA A 256 -6.78 -12.61 -3.42
C ALA A 256 -6.11 -13.98 -3.44
N GLN A 257 -6.69 -14.97 -2.76
CA GLN A 257 -6.16 -16.33 -2.74
C GLN A 257 -6.10 -16.97 -4.12
N SER A 258 -7.14 -16.80 -4.94
CA SER A 258 -7.22 -17.42 -6.29
C SER A 258 -6.11 -16.95 -7.24
N VAL A 259 -5.67 -15.70 -7.08
CA VAL A 259 -4.59 -15.10 -7.88
C VAL A 259 -3.24 -15.08 -7.14
N GLY A 260 -3.20 -15.68 -5.96
CA GLY A 260 -2.01 -15.72 -5.12
C GLY A 260 -1.64 -14.37 -4.47
N TRP A 261 -2.55 -13.43 -4.35
CA TRP A 261 -2.36 -12.19 -3.59
C TRP A 261 -2.66 -12.40 -2.10
N GLN A 262 -2.30 -11.42 -1.28
CA GLN A 262 -2.63 -11.40 0.15
C GLN A 262 -3.80 -10.44 0.41
N PHE A 263 -4.63 -10.76 1.40
CA PHE A 263 -5.74 -9.90 1.83
C PHE A 263 -5.77 -9.76 3.34
N GLN A 264 -6.02 -8.54 3.81
CA GLN A 264 -6.35 -8.26 5.22
C GLN A 264 -7.33 -7.09 5.32
N CYS A 265 -8.13 -7.14 6.38
CA CYS A 265 -8.94 -6.02 6.84
C CYS A 265 -8.26 -5.35 8.04
N HIS A 266 -8.22 -4.01 8.03
CA HIS A 266 -7.69 -3.15 9.07
C HIS A 266 -8.73 -2.09 9.42
N THR A 267 -8.95 -1.82 10.70
CA THR A 267 -9.86 -0.76 11.14
C THR A 267 -9.10 0.45 11.68
N THR A 268 -9.67 1.64 11.52
CA THR A 268 -8.96 2.89 11.86
C THR A 268 -8.69 3.07 13.34
N ASP A 269 -9.39 2.35 14.22
CA ASP A 269 -9.15 2.29 15.68
C ASP A 269 -8.00 1.36 16.06
N GLN A 270 -7.60 0.45 15.18
CA GLN A 270 -6.46 -0.43 15.42
C GLN A 270 -5.13 0.35 15.34
N PRO A 271 -4.09 -0.11 16.07
CA PRO A 271 -2.76 0.46 15.93
C PRO A 271 -2.25 0.38 14.49
N ALA A 272 -1.84 1.51 13.93
CA ALA A 272 -1.31 1.57 12.56
C ALA A 272 -0.11 0.64 12.34
N PHE A 273 0.66 0.37 13.40
CA PHE A 273 1.79 -0.55 13.37
C PHE A 273 1.39 -1.96 12.94
N ALA A 274 0.21 -2.45 13.33
CA ALA A 274 -0.28 -3.78 12.92
C ALA A 274 -0.53 -3.84 11.40
N GLY A 275 -1.14 -2.81 10.83
CA GLY A 275 -1.36 -2.70 9.39
C GLY A 275 -0.05 -2.60 8.60
N LEU A 276 0.91 -1.80 9.09
CA LEU A 276 2.23 -1.69 8.49
C LEU A 276 2.98 -3.02 8.51
N MET A 277 3.00 -3.70 9.66
CA MET A 277 3.69 -4.99 9.81
C MET A 277 3.14 -6.02 8.83
N TRP A 278 1.82 -6.10 8.73
CA TRP A 278 1.20 -7.02 7.79
C TRP A 278 1.54 -6.68 6.33
N LEU A 279 1.40 -5.41 5.91
CA LEU A 279 1.74 -5.00 4.54
C LEU A 279 3.19 -5.33 4.20
N TYR A 280 4.11 -5.05 5.11
CA TYR A 280 5.53 -5.35 4.90
C TYR A 280 5.77 -6.86 4.74
N GLN A 281 5.18 -7.69 5.59
CA GLN A 281 5.27 -9.14 5.51
C GLN A 281 4.62 -9.70 4.23
N ALA A 282 3.47 -9.17 3.82
CA ALA A 282 2.77 -9.58 2.60
C ALA A 282 3.63 -9.36 1.34
N LEU A 283 4.45 -8.32 1.33
CA LEU A 283 5.40 -8.04 0.25
C LEU A 283 6.68 -8.87 0.34
N GLU A 284 7.17 -9.18 1.56
CA GLU A 284 8.37 -10.02 1.74
C GLU A 284 8.13 -11.49 1.36
N TYR A 285 6.93 -12.02 1.60
CA TYR A 285 6.59 -13.43 1.32
C TYR A 285 6.67 -13.79 -0.17
N ARG A 286 6.76 -12.77 -1.05
CA ARG A 286 6.81 -12.91 -2.51
C ARG A 286 8.19 -12.67 -3.12
N ARG A 287 9.20 -12.48 -2.28
CA ARG A 287 10.60 -12.34 -2.72
C ARG A 287 11.30 -13.66 -2.92
#